data_e2664fd7e85505e0ac33dceb8c4f7301
#
_entry.id   e2664fd7e85505e0ac33dceb8c4f7301
#
_cell.length_a   1.000
_cell.length_b   1.000
_cell.length_c   1.000
_cell.angle_alpha   90.00
_cell.angle_beta   90.00
_cell.angle_gamma   90.00
#
_symmetry.space_group_name_H-M   'P 1'
#
loop_
_entity.id
_entity.type
_entity.pdbx_description
1 polymer ?
#
loop_
_entity_poly.entity_id
_entity_poly.type
_entity_poly.pdbx_seq_one_letter_code
_entity_poly.pdbx_strand_id
1 'polypeptide(L)'
;MLTPDRQIILELIKLNELNNNFNVDVEDDPKPIKLNPDDVDYLRTKLSSKIKTKIANILAKNFYEKKIKNKEFEIKQVIGLENFNTIKNQGAIITCNHFSPNDNYVVYRELLKNNSSKKFLYKVIKEGNYTAHKGTLGFFFRNCNTLPLSSNMQTMKKFLKSLDVLLKNGEKVLIYPEQSMWWNYKKPRPFKNGAFNFAVKFNVPVVPVFITMEDGDKVLLDGSLSQKYTVNIGVPIFADETLSEKENVKIIMEKNFEFCKNTYQDFYKKELCYGEE
;
A
#
# COMPACT_ATOMS: atom_id res chain seq x y z
N MET A 1 -13.42 -6.88 -24.52
CA MET A 1 -14.58 -6.64 -23.62
C MET A 1 -14.15 -7.11 -22.24
N LEU A 2 -14.46 -6.36 -21.17
CA LEU A 2 -14.16 -6.75 -19.80
C LEU A 2 -14.91 -8.02 -19.39
N THR A 3 -14.30 -8.82 -18.52
CA THR A 3 -14.99 -9.95 -17.89
C THR A 3 -16.16 -9.46 -17.02
N PRO A 4 -17.21 -10.28 -16.81
CA PRO A 4 -18.35 -9.90 -15.97
C PRO A 4 -17.95 -9.44 -14.57
N ASP A 5 -17.00 -10.11 -13.92
CA ASP A 5 -16.50 -9.75 -12.58
C ASP A 5 -15.91 -8.34 -12.57
N ARG A 6 -15.11 -7.97 -13.61
CA ARG A 6 -14.54 -6.62 -13.71
C ARG A 6 -15.59 -5.55 -13.98
N GLN A 7 -16.63 -5.87 -14.72
CA GLN A 7 -17.76 -4.97 -14.94
C GLN A 7 -18.50 -4.70 -13.63
N ILE A 8 -18.80 -5.74 -12.86
CA ILE A 8 -19.46 -5.61 -11.54
C ILE A 8 -18.61 -4.74 -10.59
N ILE A 9 -17.30 -4.96 -10.55
CA ILE A 9 -16.40 -4.16 -9.68
C ILE A 9 -16.45 -2.67 -10.08
N LEU A 10 -16.41 -2.35 -11.38
CA LEU A 10 -16.50 -0.96 -11.84
C LEU A 10 -17.85 -0.32 -11.52
N GLU A 11 -18.95 -1.06 -11.65
CA GLU A 11 -20.29 -0.59 -11.27
C GLU A 11 -20.36 -0.32 -9.76
N LEU A 12 -19.82 -1.21 -8.93
CA LEU A 12 -19.74 -1.02 -7.48
C LEU A 12 -18.89 0.20 -7.11
N ILE A 13 -17.75 0.41 -7.78
CA ILE A 13 -16.91 1.60 -7.60
C ILE A 13 -17.72 2.86 -7.91
N LYS A 14 -18.34 2.92 -9.09
CA LYS A 14 -19.15 4.06 -9.51
C LYS A 14 -20.29 4.36 -8.53
N LEU A 15 -21.03 3.33 -8.13
CA LEU A 15 -22.15 3.44 -7.19
C LEU A 15 -21.68 3.98 -5.82
N ASN A 16 -20.59 3.45 -5.30
CA ASN A 16 -20.06 3.87 -3.99
C ASN A 16 -19.44 5.27 -4.03
N GLU A 17 -18.81 5.66 -5.14
CA GLU A 17 -18.32 7.02 -5.34
C GLU A 17 -19.49 8.03 -5.37
N LEU A 18 -20.54 7.75 -6.15
CA LEU A 18 -21.75 8.59 -6.22
C LEU A 18 -22.40 8.81 -4.84
N ASN A 19 -22.39 7.78 -4.02
CA ASN A 19 -22.95 7.83 -2.66
C ASN A 19 -21.94 8.34 -1.60
N ASN A 20 -20.75 8.78 -1.97
CA ASN A 20 -19.65 9.13 -1.05
C ASN A 20 -19.32 8.01 -0.04
N ASN A 21 -19.53 6.76 -0.42
CA ASN A 21 -19.34 5.59 0.43
C ASN A 21 -17.97 4.95 0.19
N PHE A 22 -16.89 5.62 0.58
CA PHE A 22 -15.50 5.19 0.34
C PHE A 22 -14.97 4.13 1.32
N ASN A 23 -15.79 3.69 2.29
CA ASN A 23 -15.36 2.77 3.35
C ASN A 23 -15.70 1.30 3.06
N VAL A 24 -16.10 0.99 1.84
CA VAL A 24 -16.52 -0.37 1.44
C VAL A 24 -15.44 -1.07 0.64
N ASP A 25 -15.41 -2.38 0.77
CA ASP A 25 -14.69 -3.25 -0.13
C ASP A 25 -15.57 -3.50 -1.37
N VAL A 26 -15.01 -3.29 -2.55
CA VAL A 26 -15.69 -3.54 -3.85
C VAL A 26 -15.36 -4.93 -4.40
N GLU A 27 -14.39 -5.60 -3.80
CA GLU A 27 -14.07 -6.99 -4.07
C GLU A 27 -14.40 -7.83 -2.83
N ASP A 28 -14.70 -9.11 -3.01
CA ASP A 28 -14.99 -10.02 -1.91
C ASP A 28 -13.77 -10.22 -1.01
N ASP A 29 -13.87 -9.75 0.21
CA ASP A 29 -12.88 -10.02 1.26
C ASP A 29 -13.29 -11.27 2.04
N PRO A 30 -12.39 -12.22 2.23
CA PRO A 30 -12.69 -13.40 3.00
C PRO A 30 -12.92 -13.04 4.47
N LYS A 31 -13.92 -13.70 5.10
CA LYS A 31 -14.19 -13.53 6.54
C LYS A 31 -12.93 -13.85 7.34
N PRO A 32 -12.49 -12.95 8.23
CA PRO A 32 -11.28 -13.17 9.01
C PRO A 32 -11.45 -14.32 10.00
N ILE A 33 -10.40 -15.13 10.13
CA ILE A 33 -10.23 -16.05 11.25
C ILE A 33 -9.38 -15.32 12.28
N LYS A 34 -9.78 -15.34 13.54
CA LYS A 34 -9.09 -14.65 14.63
C LYS A 34 -7.61 -15.05 14.71
N LEU A 35 -6.73 -14.07 14.63
CA LEU A 35 -5.29 -14.26 14.68
C LEU A 35 -4.78 -14.20 16.13
N ASN A 36 -4.20 -15.29 16.63
CA ASN A 36 -3.61 -15.32 17.95
C ASN A 36 -2.14 -14.86 17.93
N PRO A 37 -1.58 -14.45 19.09
CA PRO A 37 -0.20 -13.96 19.15
C PRO A 37 0.85 -14.94 18.61
N ASP A 38 0.64 -16.25 18.79
CA ASP A 38 1.60 -17.27 18.39
C ASP A 38 1.51 -17.69 16.91
N ASP A 39 0.42 -17.29 16.25
CA ASP A 39 0.18 -17.58 14.82
C ASP A 39 1.03 -16.72 13.90
N VAL A 40 1.65 -15.64 14.40
CA VAL A 40 2.42 -14.69 13.60
C VAL A 40 3.79 -14.39 14.20
N ASP A 41 4.81 -14.47 13.34
CA ASP A 41 6.19 -14.07 13.63
C ASP A 41 6.50 -12.77 12.86
N TYR A 42 6.08 -11.62 13.42
CA TYR A 42 6.22 -10.31 12.77
C TYR A 42 7.67 -9.96 12.42
N LEU A 43 8.62 -10.31 13.31
CA LEU A 43 10.04 -9.99 13.16
C LEU A 43 10.84 -11.07 12.43
N ARG A 44 10.18 -12.16 12.01
CA ARG A 44 10.84 -13.28 11.33
C ARG A 44 12.02 -13.85 12.14
N THR A 45 11.82 -14.03 13.44
CA THR A 45 12.85 -14.53 14.36
C THR A 45 13.15 -16.01 14.14
N LYS A 46 12.12 -16.80 13.85
CA LYS A 46 12.23 -18.25 13.60
C LYS A 46 12.95 -18.51 12.25
N LEU A 47 13.84 -19.51 12.23
CA LEU A 47 14.56 -19.90 11.00
C LEU A 47 13.59 -20.24 9.85
N SER A 48 12.52 -20.99 10.17
CA SER A 48 11.48 -21.33 9.20
C SER A 48 10.79 -20.11 8.60
N SER A 49 10.52 -19.07 9.40
CA SER A 49 9.94 -17.80 8.94
C SER A 49 10.90 -17.08 8.01
N LYS A 50 12.19 -17.01 8.36
CA LYS A 50 13.24 -16.40 7.51
C LYS A 50 13.31 -17.06 6.15
N ILE A 51 13.35 -18.41 6.12
CA ILE A 51 13.43 -19.18 4.87
C ILE A 51 12.18 -18.95 4.02
N LYS A 52 10.99 -19.11 4.61
CA LYS A 52 9.71 -18.88 3.91
C LYS A 52 9.61 -17.48 3.34
N THR A 53 10.00 -16.48 4.11
CA THR A 53 9.99 -15.07 3.68
C THR A 53 10.96 -14.84 2.52
N LYS A 54 12.16 -15.41 2.57
CA LYS A 54 13.13 -15.32 1.46
C LYS A 54 12.57 -15.94 0.18
N ILE A 55 12.01 -17.13 0.27
CA ILE A 55 11.39 -17.84 -0.87
C ILE A 55 10.22 -17.03 -1.42
N ALA A 56 9.30 -16.58 -0.56
CA ALA A 56 8.13 -15.82 -0.96
C ALA A 56 8.51 -14.52 -1.70
N ASN A 57 9.46 -13.76 -1.18
CA ASN A 57 9.92 -12.53 -1.83
C ASN A 57 10.61 -12.78 -3.18
N ILE A 58 11.39 -13.86 -3.32
CA ILE A 58 12.00 -14.25 -4.61
C ILE A 58 10.90 -14.61 -5.63
N LEU A 59 9.93 -15.44 -5.24
CA LEU A 59 8.84 -15.85 -6.12
C LEU A 59 7.96 -14.66 -6.51
N ALA A 60 7.60 -13.80 -5.55
CA ALA A 60 6.83 -12.58 -5.82
C ALA A 60 7.57 -11.64 -6.78
N LYS A 61 8.86 -11.40 -6.54
CA LYS A 61 9.70 -10.61 -7.44
C LYS A 61 9.66 -11.17 -8.86
N ASN A 62 9.91 -12.47 -9.03
CA ASN A 62 9.94 -13.10 -10.35
C ASN A 62 8.57 -13.04 -11.04
N PHE A 63 7.48 -13.19 -10.29
CA PHE A 63 6.13 -13.05 -10.79
C PHE A 63 5.86 -11.65 -11.35
N TYR A 64 6.16 -10.59 -10.58
CA TYR A 64 5.92 -9.22 -11.03
C TYR A 64 6.87 -8.77 -12.14
N GLU A 65 8.16 -9.17 -12.10
CA GLU A 65 9.09 -8.88 -13.19
C GLU A 65 8.65 -9.56 -14.50
N LYS A 66 8.05 -10.77 -14.42
CA LYS A 66 7.45 -11.42 -15.59
C LYS A 66 6.26 -10.62 -16.12
N LYS A 67 5.41 -10.08 -15.24
CA LYS A 67 4.30 -9.20 -15.65
C LYS A 67 4.79 -7.95 -16.38
N ILE A 68 5.83 -7.30 -15.85
CA ILE A 68 6.45 -6.14 -16.49
C ILE A 68 7.03 -6.52 -17.86
N LYS A 69 7.78 -7.63 -17.93
CA LYS A 69 8.34 -8.13 -19.19
C LYS A 69 7.26 -8.45 -20.23
N ASN A 70 6.14 -8.97 -19.78
CA ASN A 70 4.98 -9.27 -20.61
C ASN A 70 4.13 -8.03 -20.93
N LYS A 71 4.54 -6.84 -20.50
CA LYS A 71 3.78 -5.58 -20.66
C LYS A 71 2.33 -5.67 -20.11
N GLU A 72 2.14 -6.39 -19.00
CA GLU A 72 0.86 -6.37 -18.30
C GLU A 72 0.68 -5.08 -17.50
N PHE A 73 1.78 -4.49 -17.06
CA PHE A 73 1.92 -3.10 -16.63
C PHE A 73 3.35 -2.60 -16.86
N GLU A 74 3.52 -1.31 -16.95
CA GLU A 74 4.82 -0.65 -17.15
C GLU A 74 5.00 0.45 -16.09
N ILE A 75 6.24 0.72 -15.70
CA ILE A 75 6.59 1.89 -14.89
C ILE A 75 7.24 2.88 -15.85
N LYS A 76 6.47 3.92 -16.22
CA LYS A 76 6.85 4.92 -17.21
C LYS A 76 7.82 5.93 -16.61
N GLN A 77 7.56 6.36 -15.37
CA GLN A 77 8.33 7.43 -14.74
C GLN A 77 8.28 7.32 -13.21
N VAL A 78 9.34 7.81 -12.57
CA VAL A 78 9.42 8.02 -11.11
C VAL A 78 9.78 9.49 -10.90
N ILE A 79 8.97 10.19 -10.13
CA ILE A 79 9.13 11.62 -9.82
C ILE A 79 9.30 11.77 -8.31
N GLY A 80 10.27 12.57 -7.88
CA GLY A 80 10.51 12.85 -6.45
C GLY A 80 11.29 11.77 -5.72
N LEU A 81 12.06 10.91 -6.41
CA LEU A 81 12.89 9.89 -5.76
C LEU A 81 13.94 10.52 -4.81
N GLU A 82 14.40 11.72 -5.11
CA GLU A 82 15.28 12.51 -4.26
C GLU A 82 14.67 12.79 -2.89
N ASN A 83 13.36 13.00 -2.81
CA ASN A 83 12.65 13.17 -1.54
C ASN A 83 12.80 11.94 -0.64
N PHE A 84 12.61 10.74 -1.20
CA PHE A 84 12.80 9.49 -0.47
C PHE A 84 14.26 9.30 -0.05
N ASN A 85 15.21 9.73 -0.85
CA ASN A 85 16.63 9.58 -0.57
C ASN A 85 17.08 10.30 0.71
N THR A 86 16.40 11.40 1.08
CA THR A 86 16.68 12.12 2.34
C THR A 86 16.46 11.26 3.59
N ILE A 87 15.56 10.26 3.49
CA ILE A 87 15.21 9.37 4.61
C ILE A 87 15.51 7.89 4.33
N LYS A 88 16.31 7.59 3.29
CA LYS A 88 16.55 6.24 2.80
C LYS A 88 16.96 5.24 3.89
N ASN A 89 17.73 5.67 4.88
CA ASN A 89 18.31 4.82 5.93
C ASN A 89 17.50 4.81 7.23
N GLN A 90 16.52 5.70 7.41
CA GLN A 90 15.67 5.74 8.61
C GLN A 90 14.33 5.06 8.40
N GLY A 91 13.68 4.65 9.50
CA GLY A 91 12.33 4.10 9.45
C GLY A 91 11.34 5.12 8.92
N ALA A 92 10.36 4.67 8.17
CA ALA A 92 9.30 5.54 7.64
C ALA A 92 8.02 4.76 7.38
N ILE A 93 6.90 5.44 7.52
CA ILE A 93 5.61 4.99 6.99
C ILE A 93 5.52 5.49 5.54
N ILE A 94 5.32 4.58 4.61
CA ILE A 94 5.01 4.89 3.21
C ILE A 94 3.51 4.82 3.05
N THR A 95 2.87 5.85 2.55
CA THR A 95 1.46 5.80 2.16
C THR A 95 1.35 5.70 0.64
N CYS A 96 0.33 5.01 0.15
CA CYS A 96 0.09 4.90 -1.28
C CYS A 96 -1.42 4.75 -1.53
N ASN A 97 -1.92 5.17 -2.71
CA ASN A 97 -3.25 4.82 -3.18
C ASN A 97 -3.31 3.32 -3.48
N HIS A 98 -4.49 2.72 -3.27
CA HIS A 98 -4.67 1.25 -3.41
C HIS A 98 -5.62 0.93 -4.55
N PHE A 99 -5.08 0.65 -5.72
CA PHE A 99 -5.84 0.47 -6.96
C PHE A 99 -5.55 -0.85 -7.67
N SER A 100 -4.52 -1.58 -7.28
CA SER A 100 -4.12 -2.81 -7.96
C SER A 100 -3.26 -3.70 -7.06
N PRO A 101 -3.29 -5.03 -7.21
CA PRO A 101 -2.34 -5.92 -6.57
C PRO A 101 -0.88 -5.63 -6.93
N ASN A 102 -0.64 -4.86 -8.02
CA ASN A 102 0.70 -4.52 -8.49
C ASN A 102 1.33 -3.35 -7.70
N ASP A 103 0.51 -2.47 -7.08
CA ASP A 103 0.97 -1.22 -6.47
C ASP A 103 2.04 -1.42 -5.39
N ASN A 104 1.89 -2.42 -4.53
CA ASN A 104 2.89 -2.71 -3.49
C ASN A 104 4.24 -3.15 -4.07
N TYR A 105 4.24 -3.84 -5.21
CA TYR A 105 5.49 -4.22 -5.88
C TYR A 105 6.13 -3.02 -6.58
N VAL A 106 5.33 -2.13 -7.18
CA VAL A 106 5.81 -0.88 -7.79
C VAL A 106 6.52 -0.01 -6.74
N VAL A 107 5.90 0.20 -5.57
CA VAL A 107 6.51 0.93 -4.45
C VAL A 107 7.82 0.26 -4.02
N TYR A 108 7.83 -1.06 -3.80
CA TYR A 108 9.05 -1.79 -3.42
C TYR A 108 10.15 -1.66 -4.48
N ARG A 109 9.79 -1.84 -5.75
CA ARG A 109 10.75 -1.83 -6.86
C ARG A 109 11.44 -0.49 -7.01
N GLU A 110 10.68 0.60 -6.97
CA GLU A 110 11.22 1.92 -7.25
C GLU A 110 11.90 2.56 -6.04
N LEU A 111 11.31 2.45 -4.85
CA LEU A 111 11.90 3.06 -3.67
C LEU A 111 13.08 2.26 -3.10
N LEU A 112 13.05 0.94 -3.18
CA LEU A 112 14.04 0.10 -2.52
C LEU A 112 14.96 -0.66 -3.47
N LYS A 113 14.41 -1.51 -4.34
CA LYS A 113 15.20 -2.38 -5.21
C LYS A 113 16.04 -1.58 -6.21
N ASN A 114 15.42 -0.72 -6.99
CA ASN A 114 16.13 0.09 -8.01
C ASN A 114 17.00 1.19 -7.37
N ASN A 115 16.62 1.61 -6.16
CA ASN A 115 17.39 2.59 -5.38
C ASN A 115 18.50 1.96 -4.52
N SER A 116 18.80 0.67 -4.71
CA SER A 116 19.85 -0.06 -4.01
C SER A 116 19.78 0.03 -2.48
N SER A 117 18.56 0.12 -1.93
CA SER A 117 18.36 0.12 -0.49
C SER A 117 18.57 -1.29 0.08
N LYS A 118 19.25 -1.37 1.23
CA LYS A 118 19.40 -2.61 2.00
C LYS A 118 18.23 -2.88 2.94
N LYS A 119 17.23 -1.98 2.98
CA LYS A 119 16.06 -2.06 3.83
C LYS A 119 14.93 -2.83 3.15
N PHE A 120 14.01 -3.36 3.95
CA PHE A 120 12.83 -4.07 3.48
C PHE A 120 11.60 -3.16 3.47
N LEU A 121 10.64 -3.49 2.60
CA LEU A 121 9.29 -2.95 2.64
C LEU A 121 8.37 -3.96 3.32
N TYR A 122 7.89 -3.61 4.49
CA TYR A 122 6.81 -4.34 5.17
C TYR A 122 5.46 -3.75 4.75
N LYS A 123 4.42 -4.58 4.73
CA LYS A 123 3.07 -4.18 4.29
C LYS A 123 2.06 -4.50 5.36
N VAL A 124 1.36 -3.49 5.86
CA VAL A 124 0.22 -3.69 6.76
C VAL A 124 -0.94 -4.27 5.94
N ILE A 125 -1.53 -5.34 6.43
CA ILE A 125 -2.65 -6.03 5.77
C ILE A 125 -3.79 -6.31 6.75
N LYS A 126 -5.00 -6.52 6.23
CA LYS A 126 -6.17 -6.96 6.99
C LYS A 126 -5.95 -8.37 7.57
N GLU A 127 -6.55 -8.66 8.73
CA GLU A 127 -6.51 -9.97 9.39
C GLU A 127 -6.99 -11.09 8.44
N GLY A 128 -8.07 -10.84 7.69
CA GLY A 128 -8.63 -11.79 6.73
C GLY A 128 -7.66 -12.21 5.63
N ASN A 129 -6.88 -11.26 5.11
CA ASN A 129 -5.87 -11.56 4.07
C ASN A 129 -4.80 -12.53 4.58
N TYR A 130 -4.42 -12.43 5.84
CA TYR A 130 -3.43 -13.31 6.45
C TYR A 130 -3.99 -14.67 6.81
N THR A 131 -5.22 -14.72 7.33
CA THR A 131 -5.79 -15.90 7.97
C THR A 131 -6.65 -16.77 7.06
N ALA A 132 -7.42 -16.17 6.14
CA ALA A 132 -8.45 -16.89 5.40
C ALA A 132 -7.99 -17.45 4.06
N HIS A 133 -6.99 -16.84 3.42
CA HIS A 133 -6.49 -17.34 2.15
C HIS A 133 -5.65 -18.62 2.31
N LYS A 134 -5.93 -19.62 1.45
CA LYS A 134 -5.22 -20.90 1.37
C LYS A 134 -4.29 -20.94 0.15
N GLY A 135 -3.53 -22.01 0.03
CA GLY A 135 -2.66 -22.29 -1.14
C GLY A 135 -1.59 -21.22 -1.36
N THR A 136 -1.27 -20.96 -2.61
CA THR A 136 -0.21 -20.05 -3.05
C THR A 136 -0.46 -18.62 -2.61
N LEU A 137 -1.68 -18.12 -2.76
CA LEU A 137 -2.05 -16.77 -2.34
C LEU A 137 -1.87 -16.57 -0.83
N GLY A 138 -2.37 -17.52 -0.03
CA GLY A 138 -2.16 -17.50 1.42
C GLY A 138 -0.69 -17.62 1.82
N PHE A 139 0.13 -18.35 1.05
CA PHE A 139 1.57 -18.40 1.28
C PHE A 139 2.22 -17.01 1.10
N PHE A 140 1.84 -16.26 0.06
CA PHE A 140 2.34 -14.90 -0.16
C PHE A 140 1.85 -13.95 0.92
N PHE A 141 0.56 -13.95 1.25
CA PHE A 141 0.03 -13.10 2.32
C PHE A 141 0.69 -13.34 3.68
N ARG A 142 1.14 -14.55 3.97
CA ARG A 142 1.83 -14.85 5.24
C ARG A 142 3.33 -14.57 5.23
N ASN A 143 3.97 -14.51 4.06
CA ASN A 143 5.43 -14.54 4.01
C ASN A 143 6.10 -13.38 3.23
N CYS A 144 5.37 -12.55 2.48
CA CYS A 144 5.94 -11.43 1.73
C CYS A 144 6.11 -10.15 2.59
N ASN A 145 6.78 -10.24 3.73
CA ASN A 145 6.99 -9.11 4.66
C ASN A 145 5.67 -8.42 5.05
N THR A 146 4.65 -9.19 5.31
CA THR A 146 3.33 -8.71 5.71
C THR A 146 3.22 -8.55 7.22
N LEU A 147 2.48 -7.54 7.64
CA LEU A 147 2.18 -7.21 9.03
C LEU A 147 0.66 -7.19 9.20
N PRO A 148 0.03 -8.34 9.51
CA PRO A 148 -1.42 -8.38 9.69
C PRO A 148 -1.84 -7.59 10.92
N LEU A 149 -2.87 -6.77 10.76
CA LEU A 149 -3.64 -6.24 11.89
C LEU A 149 -4.40 -7.38 12.56
N SER A 150 -4.91 -7.18 13.75
CA SER A 150 -5.70 -8.19 14.44
C SER A 150 -6.78 -7.58 15.32
N SER A 151 -7.92 -8.24 15.37
CA SER A 151 -8.99 -8.00 16.33
C SER A 151 -8.63 -8.46 17.76
N ASN A 152 -7.60 -9.32 17.91
CA ASN A 152 -7.09 -9.78 19.20
C ASN A 152 -6.15 -8.72 19.80
N MET A 153 -6.50 -8.19 20.96
CA MET A 153 -5.71 -7.15 21.64
C MET A 153 -4.26 -7.56 21.93
N GLN A 154 -4.01 -8.83 22.28
CA GLN A 154 -2.65 -9.30 22.56
C GLN A 154 -1.82 -9.40 21.28
N THR A 155 -2.41 -9.86 20.19
CA THR A 155 -1.79 -9.87 18.86
C THR A 155 -1.50 -8.44 18.40
N MET A 156 -2.45 -7.52 18.63
CA MET A 156 -2.25 -6.11 18.30
C MET A 156 -1.14 -5.44 19.11
N LYS A 157 -1.00 -5.77 20.40
CA LYS A 157 0.15 -5.33 21.23
C LYS A 157 1.48 -5.86 20.66
N LYS A 158 1.51 -7.13 20.22
CA LYS A 158 2.69 -7.73 19.57
C LYS A 158 3.00 -7.05 18.25
N PHE A 159 1.99 -6.75 17.44
CA PHE A 159 2.13 -5.97 16.21
C PHE A 159 2.80 -4.60 16.49
N LEU A 160 2.26 -3.82 17.43
CA LEU A 160 2.81 -2.50 17.76
C LEU A 160 4.27 -2.54 18.24
N LYS A 161 4.62 -3.51 19.10
CA LYS A 161 6.02 -3.73 19.53
C LYS A 161 6.92 -4.09 18.35
N SER A 162 6.44 -4.91 17.44
CA SER A 162 7.22 -5.31 16.27
C SER A 162 7.38 -4.16 15.27
N LEU A 163 6.33 -3.35 15.10
CA LEU A 163 6.39 -2.16 14.26
C LEU A 163 7.44 -1.16 14.76
N ASP A 164 7.49 -0.91 16.07
CA ASP A 164 8.52 -0.07 16.70
C ASP A 164 9.94 -0.59 16.39
N VAL A 165 10.17 -1.89 16.57
CA VAL A 165 11.48 -2.50 16.26
C VAL A 165 11.86 -2.35 14.78
N LEU A 166 10.92 -2.60 13.88
CA LEU A 166 11.17 -2.48 12.45
C LEU A 166 11.50 -1.05 12.05
N LEU A 167 10.74 -0.08 12.54
CA LEU A 167 10.97 1.34 12.23
C LEU A 167 12.30 1.82 12.82
N LYS A 168 12.64 1.46 14.05
CA LYS A 168 13.97 1.76 14.66
C LYS A 168 15.13 1.14 13.88
N ASN A 169 14.93 -0.01 13.26
CA ASN A 169 15.91 -0.62 12.37
C ASN A 169 16.00 0.04 10.99
N GLY A 170 15.23 1.09 10.73
CA GLY A 170 15.24 1.82 9.46
C GLY A 170 14.40 1.16 8.36
N GLU A 171 13.57 0.16 8.69
CA GLU A 171 12.70 -0.50 7.73
C GLU A 171 11.55 0.42 7.27
N LYS A 172 11.00 0.13 6.10
CA LYS A 172 9.87 0.87 5.54
C LYS A 172 8.58 0.10 5.73
N VAL A 173 7.51 0.79 6.09
CA VAL A 173 6.21 0.16 6.30
C VAL A 173 5.16 0.82 5.40
N LEU A 174 4.68 0.09 4.43
CA LEU A 174 3.62 0.52 3.52
C LEU A 174 2.26 0.33 4.19
N ILE A 175 1.49 1.39 4.19
CA ILE A 175 0.11 1.42 4.66
C ILE A 175 -0.73 2.16 3.63
N TYR A 176 -1.84 1.57 3.24
CA TYR A 176 -2.83 2.21 2.38
C TYR A 176 -3.83 2.98 3.24
N PRO A 177 -3.80 4.32 3.28
CA PRO A 177 -4.71 5.09 4.13
C PRO A 177 -6.16 5.03 3.65
N GLU A 178 -6.38 4.61 2.41
CA GLU A 178 -7.69 4.34 1.81
C GLU A 178 -8.30 2.99 2.25
N GLN A 179 -7.49 2.11 2.86
CA GLN A 179 -7.79 0.78 3.39
C GLN A 179 -8.11 -0.29 2.31
N SER A 180 -9.26 -0.20 1.63
CA SER A 180 -9.66 -1.17 0.60
C SER A 180 -9.01 -0.87 -0.75
N MET A 181 -8.86 -1.89 -1.58
CA MET A 181 -8.44 -1.72 -2.96
C MET A 181 -9.67 -1.42 -3.85
N TRP A 182 -9.57 -0.37 -4.66
CA TRP A 182 -10.56 -0.07 -5.70
C TRP A 182 -9.88 -0.17 -7.07
N TRP A 183 -10.17 -1.23 -7.77
CA TRP A 183 -9.48 -1.62 -8.99
C TRP A 183 -9.45 -0.51 -10.05
N ASN A 184 -8.23 -0.14 -10.48
CA ASN A 184 -7.94 0.92 -11.46
C ASN A 184 -8.58 2.29 -11.14
N TYR A 185 -8.94 2.54 -9.89
CA TYR A 185 -9.50 3.83 -9.48
C TYR A 185 -8.42 4.89 -9.43
N LYS A 186 -8.65 5.99 -10.14
CA LYS A 186 -7.62 7.03 -10.39
C LYS A 186 -7.60 8.16 -9.36
N LYS A 187 -8.74 8.44 -8.72
CA LYS A 187 -8.86 9.54 -7.74
C LYS A 187 -8.32 9.11 -6.37
N PRO A 188 -7.64 10.00 -5.61
CA PRO A 188 -7.35 9.71 -4.21
C PRO A 188 -8.65 9.64 -3.42
N ARG A 189 -8.81 8.62 -2.57
CA ARG A 189 -9.99 8.47 -1.71
C ARG A 189 -9.74 9.06 -0.32
N PRO A 190 -10.78 9.41 0.46
CA PRO A 190 -10.63 9.93 1.82
C PRO A 190 -9.79 8.99 2.71
N PHE A 191 -8.86 9.57 3.46
CA PHE A 191 -7.91 8.83 4.27
C PHE A 191 -8.45 8.49 5.66
N LYS A 192 -8.01 7.34 6.18
CA LYS A 192 -8.14 6.97 7.59
C LYS A 192 -6.84 7.30 8.33
N ASN A 193 -6.97 7.65 9.59
CA ASN A 193 -5.86 8.15 10.41
C ASN A 193 -4.84 7.10 10.88
N GLY A 194 -5.06 5.80 10.61
CA GLY A 194 -4.24 4.71 11.15
C GLY A 194 -2.75 4.82 10.83
N ALA A 195 -2.40 5.12 9.57
CA ALA A 195 -1.00 5.29 9.14
C ALA A 195 -0.33 6.45 9.87
N PHE A 196 -1.03 7.57 10.00
CA PHE A 196 -0.56 8.80 10.61
C PHE A 196 -0.40 8.68 12.13
N ASN A 197 -1.33 7.96 12.79
CA ASN A 197 -1.20 7.61 14.20
C ASN A 197 0.07 6.80 14.48
N PHE A 198 0.41 5.84 13.61
CA PHE A 198 1.66 5.08 13.77
C PHE A 198 2.88 5.96 13.55
N ALA A 199 2.87 6.84 12.55
CA ALA A 199 3.99 7.75 12.28
C ALA A 199 4.27 8.66 13.49
N VAL A 200 3.25 9.30 14.04
CA VAL A 200 3.37 10.17 15.23
C VAL A 200 3.80 9.37 16.45
N LYS A 201 3.14 8.23 16.72
CA LYS A 201 3.45 7.37 17.87
C LYS A 201 4.90 6.88 17.90
N PHE A 202 5.48 6.57 16.74
CA PHE A 202 6.83 6.05 16.63
C PHE A 202 7.87 7.10 16.20
N ASN A 203 7.44 8.35 16.11
CA ASN A 203 8.26 9.50 15.70
C ASN A 203 9.07 9.23 14.42
N VAL A 204 8.36 8.81 13.36
CA VAL A 204 8.94 8.56 12.04
C VAL A 204 8.20 9.35 10.97
N PRO A 205 8.88 9.74 9.86
CA PRO A 205 8.22 10.46 8.79
C PRO A 205 7.19 9.61 8.05
N VAL A 206 6.20 10.28 7.48
CA VAL A 206 5.31 9.75 6.43
C VAL A 206 5.86 10.19 5.08
N VAL A 207 6.03 9.25 4.17
CA VAL A 207 6.39 9.51 2.77
C VAL A 207 5.14 9.31 1.92
N PRO A 208 4.56 10.38 1.38
CA PRO A 208 3.45 10.27 0.45
C PRO A 208 3.91 9.66 -0.88
N VAL A 209 3.23 8.62 -1.33
CA VAL A 209 3.37 8.09 -2.68
C VAL A 209 1.99 8.10 -3.33
N PHE A 210 1.90 8.62 -4.54
CA PHE A 210 0.70 8.53 -5.35
C PHE A 210 1.06 8.03 -6.74
N ILE A 211 0.46 6.91 -7.14
CA ILE A 211 0.70 6.31 -8.44
C ILE A 211 -0.44 6.74 -9.36
N THR A 212 -0.09 7.50 -10.40
CA THR A 212 -1.00 7.83 -11.50
C THR A 212 -0.85 6.80 -12.61
N MET A 213 -1.89 6.64 -13.44
CA MET A 213 -1.94 5.59 -14.44
C MET A 213 -2.57 6.07 -15.75
N GLU A 214 -2.03 5.55 -16.84
CA GLU A 214 -2.54 5.69 -18.21
C GLU A 214 -2.76 4.31 -18.80
N ASP A 215 -3.74 4.19 -19.70
CA ASP A 215 -3.98 2.95 -20.42
C ASP A 215 -2.80 2.64 -21.35
N GLY A 216 -2.37 1.40 -21.32
CA GLY A 216 -1.39 0.86 -22.27
C GLY A 216 -2.08 0.23 -23.49
N ASP A 217 -1.26 -0.38 -24.34
CA ASP A 217 -1.72 -0.87 -25.64
C ASP A 217 -2.13 -2.35 -25.63
N LYS A 218 -1.82 -3.07 -24.55
CA LYS A 218 -2.08 -4.51 -24.44
C LYS A 218 -3.42 -4.80 -23.76
N VAL A 219 -4.25 -5.60 -24.40
CA VAL A 219 -5.46 -6.17 -23.79
C VAL A 219 -5.05 -7.37 -22.90
N LEU A 220 -5.46 -7.36 -21.64
CA LEU A 220 -5.20 -8.41 -20.66
C LEU A 220 -6.28 -9.51 -20.70
N LEU A 221 -6.05 -10.59 -19.97
CA LEU A 221 -6.95 -11.75 -19.93
C LEU A 221 -8.35 -11.41 -19.40
N ASP A 222 -8.46 -10.41 -18.53
CA ASP A 222 -9.72 -9.91 -17.99
C ASP A 222 -10.39 -8.86 -18.89
N GLY A 223 -9.85 -8.64 -20.08
CA GLY A 223 -10.35 -7.70 -21.09
C GLY A 223 -9.99 -6.24 -20.81
N SER A 224 -9.27 -5.93 -19.73
CA SER A 224 -8.80 -4.59 -19.44
C SER A 224 -7.55 -4.24 -20.28
N LEU A 225 -7.24 -2.96 -20.37
CA LEU A 225 -5.97 -2.51 -20.91
C LEU A 225 -4.86 -2.61 -19.84
N SER A 226 -3.66 -2.95 -20.29
CA SER A 226 -2.47 -2.82 -19.47
C SER A 226 -2.34 -1.38 -18.96
N GLN A 227 -1.62 -1.15 -17.87
CA GLN A 227 -1.48 0.17 -17.29
C GLN A 227 -0.02 0.65 -17.33
N LYS A 228 0.17 1.93 -17.63
CA LYS A 228 1.46 2.62 -17.54
C LYS A 228 1.44 3.51 -16.30
N TYR A 229 2.30 3.22 -15.33
CA TYR A 229 2.33 3.89 -14.04
C TYR A 229 3.38 5.01 -14.01
N THR A 230 3.01 6.16 -13.45
CA THR A 230 3.95 7.18 -12.97
C THR A 230 3.92 7.18 -11.45
N VAL A 231 5.08 6.94 -10.83
CA VAL A 231 5.22 6.91 -9.37
C VAL A 231 5.61 8.29 -8.89
N ASN A 232 4.73 8.96 -8.16
CA ASN A 232 5.00 10.29 -7.61
C ASN A 232 5.30 10.16 -6.12
N ILE A 233 6.42 10.73 -5.67
CA ILE A 233 6.93 10.64 -4.29
C ILE A 233 7.02 12.04 -3.72
N GLY A 234 6.21 12.30 -2.69
CA GLY A 234 6.20 13.58 -1.99
C GLY A 234 7.35 13.76 -1.02
N VAL A 235 7.53 14.99 -0.55
CA VAL A 235 8.47 15.31 0.52
C VAL A 235 8.04 14.58 1.79
N PRO A 236 8.98 13.95 2.54
CA PRO A 236 8.67 13.32 3.81
C PRO A 236 8.07 14.33 4.80
N ILE A 237 6.99 13.94 5.46
CA ILE A 237 6.27 14.79 6.41
C ILE A 237 6.59 14.28 7.81
N PHE A 238 7.15 15.15 8.64
CA PHE A 238 7.51 14.87 10.03
C PHE A 238 6.48 15.42 10.99
N ALA A 239 6.39 14.84 12.18
CA ALA A 239 5.67 15.44 13.30
C ALA A 239 6.39 16.69 13.79
N ASP A 240 5.61 17.65 14.27
CA ASP A 240 6.11 18.89 14.92
C ASP A 240 6.05 18.69 16.44
N GLU A 241 7.21 18.79 17.10
CA GLU A 241 7.32 18.58 18.53
C GLU A 241 6.58 19.62 19.38
N THR A 242 6.19 20.75 18.78
CA THR A 242 5.42 21.79 19.46
C THR A 242 3.92 21.54 19.51
N LEU A 243 3.46 20.55 18.73
CA LEU A 243 2.04 20.21 18.60
C LEU A 243 1.69 18.92 19.35
N SER A 244 0.43 18.80 19.74
CA SER A 244 -0.08 17.55 20.30
C SER A 244 -0.08 16.41 19.26
N GLU A 245 -0.08 15.16 19.74
CA GLU A 245 -0.18 13.98 18.84
C GLU A 245 -1.39 14.08 17.91
N LYS A 246 -2.54 14.51 18.42
CA LYS A 246 -3.78 14.63 17.65
C LYS A 246 -3.69 15.67 16.55
N GLU A 247 -3.07 16.81 16.82
CA GLU A 247 -2.83 17.85 15.83
C GLU A 247 -1.85 17.40 14.77
N ASN A 248 -0.75 16.74 15.17
CA ASN A 248 0.22 16.16 14.26
C ASN A 248 -0.44 15.15 13.31
N VAL A 249 -1.24 14.22 13.83
CA VAL A 249 -1.94 13.24 13.01
C VAL A 249 -2.82 13.91 11.96
N LYS A 250 -3.56 14.94 12.35
CA LYS A 250 -4.43 15.71 11.44
C LYS A 250 -3.61 16.39 10.35
N ILE A 251 -2.59 17.15 10.73
CA ILE A 251 -1.75 17.94 9.80
C ILE A 251 -1.00 17.05 8.83
N ILE A 252 -0.42 15.94 9.31
CA ILE A 252 0.31 15.01 8.45
C ILE A 252 -0.66 14.37 7.45
N MET A 253 -1.86 13.97 7.89
CA MET A 253 -2.89 13.40 7.04
C MET A 253 -3.36 14.40 5.96
N GLU A 254 -3.62 15.65 6.34
CA GLU A 254 -4.04 16.71 5.42
C GLU A 254 -2.96 17.01 4.38
N LYS A 255 -1.70 17.21 4.80
CA LYS A 255 -0.56 17.42 3.88
C LYS A 255 -0.37 16.26 2.91
N ASN A 256 -0.52 15.02 3.42
CA ASN A 256 -0.41 13.83 2.59
C ASN A 256 -1.55 13.76 1.55
N PHE A 257 -2.78 14.03 1.97
CA PHE A 257 -3.93 14.05 1.07
C PHE A 257 -3.82 15.15 0.02
N GLU A 258 -3.37 16.34 0.43
CA GLU A 258 -3.13 17.47 -0.47
C GLU A 258 -2.10 17.13 -1.56
N PHE A 259 -1.00 16.47 -1.19
CA PHE A 259 -0.03 15.97 -2.17
C PHE A 259 -0.70 15.03 -3.19
N CYS A 260 -1.50 14.07 -2.74
CA CYS A 260 -2.20 13.14 -3.63
C CYS A 260 -3.20 13.86 -4.55
N LYS A 261 -3.99 14.79 -3.97
CA LYS A 261 -4.95 15.63 -4.71
C LYS A 261 -4.25 16.45 -5.80
N ASN A 262 -3.21 17.18 -5.44
CA ASN A 262 -2.47 18.02 -6.38
C ASN A 262 -1.83 17.19 -7.49
N THR A 263 -1.22 16.06 -7.14
CA THR A 263 -0.66 15.12 -8.12
C THR A 263 -1.72 14.58 -9.09
N TYR A 264 -2.91 14.24 -8.57
CA TYR A 264 -4.04 13.82 -9.40
C TYR A 264 -4.45 14.93 -10.38
N GLN A 265 -4.68 16.15 -9.85
CA GLN A 265 -5.13 17.28 -10.66
C GLN A 265 -4.11 17.68 -11.73
N ASP A 266 -2.83 17.67 -11.37
CA ASP A 266 -1.74 17.99 -12.29
C ASP A 266 -1.58 16.95 -13.40
N PHE A 267 -1.74 15.67 -13.06
CA PHE A 267 -1.56 14.60 -14.04
C PHE A 267 -2.76 14.46 -14.98
N TYR A 268 -3.99 14.44 -14.43
CA TYR A 268 -5.20 14.22 -15.22
C TYR A 268 -5.82 15.52 -15.77
N LYS A 269 -5.30 16.70 -15.38
CA LYS A 269 -5.83 18.04 -15.76
C LYS A 269 -7.31 18.19 -15.43
N LYS A 270 -7.71 17.66 -14.27
CA LYS A 270 -9.10 17.67 -13.76
C LYS A 270 -9.08 18.03 -12.28
N GLU A 271 -10.07 18.80 -11.83
CA GLU A 271 -10.30 18.98 -10.41
C GLU A 271 -10.74 17.68 -9.75
N LEU A 272 -10.39 17.52 -8.46
CA LEU A 272 -10.82 16.36 -7.69
C LEU A 272 -12.28 16.54 -7.27
N CYS A 273 -13.18 15.93 -8.00
CA CYS A 273 -14.60 15.84 -7.68
C CYS A 273 -15.00 14.38 -7.57
N TYR A 274 -15.89 14.06 -6.64
CA TYR A 274 -16.46 12.72 -6.51
C TYR A 274 -17.90 12.72 -7.01
N GLY A 275 -18.29 11.61 -7.67
CA GLY A 275 -19.66 11.45 -8.17
C GLY A 275 -19.96 12.17 -9.48
N GLU A 276 -18.99 12.85 -10.09
CA GLU A 276 -19.12 13.48 -11.41
C GLU A 276 -18.35 12.65 -12.45
N GLU A 277 -18.92 12.54 -13.66
CA GLU A 277 -18.30 11.86 -14.82
C GLU A 277 -17.23 12.71 -15.49
#